data_4f113cd82e982abeee72fe741957cfbb
#
_entry.id   4f113cd82e982abeee72fe741957cfbb
#
_cell.length_a   1.000
_cell.length_b   1.000
_cell.length_c   1.000
_cell.angle_alpha   90.00
_cell.angle_beta   90.00
_cell.angle_gamma   90.00
#
_symmetry.space_group_name_H-M   'P 1'
#
loop_
_entity.id
_entity.type
_entity.pdbx_description
1 polymer ?
#
loop_
_entity_poly.entity_id
_entity_poly.type
_entity_poly.pdbx_seq_one_letter_code
_entity_poly.pdbx_strand_id
1 'polypeptide(L)'
;MTAQTISSRLPALDASAQKHGEAVVAHIRQQIQLQGGWISFADYMHMALYTPHLGYYSGDANKFGHSGDFVTAPEISPLFSQAVANQVSQVLSQTGGDVLELGAG
;
A
#
# COMPACT_ATOMS: atom_id res chain seq x y z
N MET A 1 9.74 23.18 -27.23
CA MET A 1 9.31 22.93 -25.83
C MET A 1 10.05 21.70 -25.35
N THR A 2 11.10 21.87 -24.58
CA THR A 2 11.89 20.78 -24.00
C THR A 2 11.12 20.19 -22.82
N ALA A 3 10.75 18.93 -22.92
CA ALA A 3 10.20 18.18 -21.80
C ALA A 3 11.27 18.12 -20.70
N GLN A 4 11.13 18.96 -19.68
CA GLN A 4 11.93 18.84 -18.46
C GLN A 4 11.55 17.52 -17.80
N THR A 5 12.51 16.62 -17.79
CA THR A 5 12.39 15.31 -17.17
C THR A 5 12.06 15.49 -15.69
N ILE A 6 10.90 15.04 -15.25
CA ILE A 6 10.41 15.04 -13.87
C ILE A 6 11.41 14.34 -12.92
N SER A 7 12.30 13.51 -13.48
CA SER A 7 13.36 12.77 -12.77
C SER A 7 14.30 13.62 -11.90
N SER A 8 14.43 14.93 -12.14
CA SER A 8 15.35 15.78 -11.38
C SER A 8 14.82 16.28 -10.02
N ARG A 9 13.61 15.94 -9.65
CA ARG A 9 12.96 16.39 -8.41
C ARG A 9 12.73 15.32 -7.35
N LEU A 10 12.91 14.04 -7.69
CA LEU A 10 12.73 12.95 -6.74
C LEU A 10 14.05 12.66 -6.02
N PRO A 11 14.00 12.32 -4.70
CA PRO A 11 15.16 11.85 -3.97
C PRO A 11 15.77 10.63 -4.66
N ALA A 12 17.09 10.50 -4.61
CA ALA A 12 17.76 9.30 -5.09
C ALA A 12 17.37 8.09 -4.22
N LEU A 13 17.01 6.99 -4.87
CA LEU A 13 16.74 5.73 -4.19
C LEU A 13 18.05 5.15 -3.64
N ASP A 14 17.99 4.52 -2.48
CA ASP A 14 19.09 3.67 -2.02
C ASP A 14 19.25 2.42 -2.90
N ALA A 15 20.41 1.76 -2.79
CA ALA A 15 20.72 0.61 -3.64
C ALA A 15 19.77 -0.58 -3.45
N SER A 16 19.19 -0.74 -2.25
CA SER A 16 18.21 -1.80 -1.94
C SER A 16 16.88 -1.51 -2.63
N ALA A 17 16.39 -0.28 -2.49
CA ALA A 17 15.14 0.16 -3.12
C ALA A 17 15.24 0.12 -4.66
N GLN A 18 16.40 0.51 -5.21
CA GLN A 18 16.64 0.41 -6.64
C GLN A 18 16.58 -1.04 -7.13
N LYS A 19 17.30 -1.95 -6.48
CA LYS A 19 17.31 -3.38 -6.83
C LYS A 19 15.92 -4.00 -6.72
N HIS A 20 15.17 -3.65 -5.68
CA HIS A 20 13.78 -4.10 -5.52
C HIS A 20 12.90 -3.58 -6.66
N GLY A 21 12.99 -2.30 -7.00
CA GLY A 21 12.25 -1.71 -8.12
C GLY A 21 12.54 -2.38 -9.46
N GLU A 22 13.81 -2.69 -9.73
CA GLU A 22 14.23 -3.43 -10.94
C GLU A 22 13.59 -4.82 -10.99
N ALA A 23 13.53 -5.54 -9.87
CA ALA A 23 12.90 -6.85 -9.78
C ALA A 23 11.38 -6.78 -10.03
N VAL A 24 10.69 -5.79 -9.46
CA VAL A 24 9.26 -5.55 -9.73
C VAL A 24 9.00 -5.28 -11.20
N VAL A 25 9.79 -4.39 -11.81
CA VAL A 25 9.67 -4.05 -13.25
C VAL A 25 9.92 -5.27 -14.12
N ALA A 26 10.93 -6.07 -13.82
CA ALA A 26 11.23 -7.30 -14.56
C ALA A 26 10.07 -8.30 -14.49
N HIS A 27 9.50 -8.50 -13.31
CA HIS A 27 8.34 -9.38 -13.11
C HIS A 27 7.14 -8.91 -13.94
N ILE A 28 6.77 -7.64 -13.86
CA ILE A 28 5.63 -7.10 -14.61
C ILE A 28 5.85 -7.22 -16.11
N ARG A 29 7.05 -6.90 -16.62
CA ARG A 29 7.39 -7.07 -18.05
C ARG A 29 7.25 -8.52 -18.52
N GLN A 30 7.69 -9.47 -17.71
CA GLN A 30 7.54 -10.89 -18.00
C GLN A 30 6.06 -11.27 -18.11
N GLN A 31 5.22 -10.82 -17.18
CA GLN A 31 3.79 -11.10 -17.22
C GLN A 31 3.10 -10.49 -18.45
N ILE A 32 3.47 -9.27 -18.84
CA ILE A 32 2.99 -8.65 -20.08
C ILE A 32 3.34 -9.52 -21.30
N GLN A 33 4.58 -10.01 -21.38
CA GLN A 33 5.00 -10.88 -22.49
C GLN A 33 4.23 -12.19 -22.53
N LEU A 34 4.04 -12.84 -21.37
CA LEU A 34 3.31 -14.09 -21.25
C LEU A 34 1.82 -13.95 -21.64
N GLN A 35 1.25 -12.76 -21.46
CA GLN A 35 -0.14 -12.46 -21.81
C GLN A 35 -0.31 -11.85 -23.22
N GLY A 36 0.70 -12.01 -24.08
CA GLY A 36 0.62 -11.56 -25.48
C GLY A 36 0.92 -10.08 -25.70
N GLY A 37 1.64 -9.44 -24.76
CA GLY A 37 2.13 -8.06 -24.92
C GLY A 37 1.23 -6.99 -24.28
N TRP A 38 0.15 -7.40 -23.59
CA TRP A 38 -0.80 -6.48 -22.96
C TRP A 38 -1.31 -7.04 -21.63
N ILE A 39 -1.59 -6.16 -20.67
CA ILE A 39 -2.30 -6.45 -19.42
C ILE A 39 -3.28 -5.33 -19.10
N SER A 40 -4.32 -5.62 -18.33
CA SER A 40 -5.23 -4.59 -17.83
C SER A 40 -4.54 -3.73 -16.75
N PHE A 41 -5.04 -2.50 -16.54
CA PHE A 41 -4.58 -1.68 -15.42
C PHE A 41 -4.87 -2.34 -14.05
N ALA A 42 -5.96 -3.09 -13.94
CA ALA A 42 -6.28 -3.85 -12.74
C ALA A 42 -5.22 -4.92 -12.45
N ASP A 43 -4.80 -5.68 -13.47
CA ASP A 43 -3.73 -6.69 -13.32
C ASP A 43 -2.38 -6.05 -12.99
N TYR A 44 -2.05 -4.91 -13.63
CA TYR A 44 -0.87 -4.13 -13.29
C TYR A 44 -0.88 -3.72 -11.81
N MET A 45 -1.98 -3.12 -11.33
CA MET A 45 -2.11 -2.69 -9.93
C MET A 45 -2.06 -3.86 -8.97
N HIS A 46 -2.70 -4.97 -9.33
CA HIS A 46 -2.64 -6.18 -8.51
C HIS A 46 -1.20 -6.68 -8.35
N MET A 47 -0.45 -6.75 -9.44
CA MET A 47 0.97 -7.16 -9.40
C MET A 47 1.84 -6.18 -8.63
N ALA A 48 1.68 -4.89 -8.87
CA ALA A 48 2.46 -3.85 -8.19
C ALA A 48 2.22 -3.82 -6.66
N LEU A 49 1.02 -4.17 -6.22
CA LEU A 49 0.65 -4.10 -4.80
C LEU A 49 0.82 -5.44 -4.06
N TYR A 50 0.52 -6.57 -4.69
CA TYR A 50 0.30 -7.85 -4.00
C TYR A 50 1.17 -9.02 -4.47
N THR A 51 2.06 -8.86 -5.47
CA THR A 51 2.98 -9.95 -5.82
C THR A 51 3.79 -10.36 -4.60
N PRO A 52 3.83 -11.67 -4.23
CA PRO A 52 4.58 -12.14 -3.06
C PRO A 52 6.04 -11.65 -3.10
N HIS A 53 6.51 -11.09 -2.00
CA HIS A 53 7.85 -10.52 -1.80
C HIS A 53 8.24 -9.32 -2.67
N LEU A 54 7.45 -8.99 -3.71
CA LEU A 54 7.73 -7.89 -4.65
C LEU A 54 6.72 -6.74 -4.53
N GLY A 55 5.46 -7.06 -4.33
CA GLY A 55 4.38 -6.07 -4.27
C GLY A 55 4.52 -5.13 -3.08
N TYR A 56 4.00 -3.93 -3.22
CA TYR A 56 4.08 -2.89 -2.18
C TYR A 56 3.59 -3.38 -0.80
N TYR A 57 2.46 -4.09 -0.74
CA TYR A 57 1.92 -4.62 0.52
C TYR A 57 2.49 -5.97 0.94
N SER A 58 3.13 -6.71 0.03
CA SER A 58 3.66 -8.06 0.28
C SER A 58 5.18 -8.08 0.46
N GLY A 59 5.86 -6.97 0.22
CA GLY A 59 7.30 -6.85 0.40
C GLY A 59 7.69 -6.64 1.87
N ASP A 60 8.97 -6.81 2.19
CA ASP A 60 9.52 -6.75 3.55
C ASP A 60 9.75 -5.32 4.08
N ALA A 61 9.46 -4.28 3.28
CA ALA A 61 9.63 -2.90 3.69
C ALA A 61 8.57 -2.47 4.73
N ASN A 62 8.99 -1.69 5.70
CA ASN A 62 8.11 -1.15 6.74
C ASN A 62 7.23 -0.04 6.13
N LYS A 63 5.92 -0.26 6.04
CA LYS A 63 4.97 0.64 5.34
C LYS A 63 4.11 1.46 6.29
N PHE A 64 3.92 0.96 7.50
CA PHE A 64 3.01 1.53 8.49
C PHE A 64 3.77 2.11 9.68
N GLY A 65 3.18 3.11 10.34
CA GLY A 65 3.75 3.74 11.52
C GLY A 65 4.75 4.86 11.22
N HIS A 66 5.34 5.43 12.27
CA HIS A 66 6.24 6.59 12.17
C HIS A 66 7.51 6.35 11.36
N SER A 67 7.94 5.09 11.20
CA SER A 67 9.09 4.70 10.37
C SER A 67 8.70 4.15 9.00
N GLY A 68 7.42 4.10 8.69
CA GLY A 68 6.86 3.62 7.42
C GLY A 68 6.51 4.75 6.45
N ASP A 69 5.88 4.38 5.34
CA ASP A 69 5.51 5.30 4.27
C ASP A 69 4.32 6.20 4.63
N PHE A 70 3.47 5.77 5.55
CA PHE A 70 2.31 6.54 6.01
C PHE A 70 1.85 6.14 7.41
N VAL A 71 1.14 7.06 8.06
CA VAL A 71 0.55 6.90 9.39
C VAL A 71 -0.97 6.98 9.25
N THR A 72 -1.69 6.08 9.90
CA THR A 72 -3.16 6.07 9.88
C THR A 72 -3.76 6.87 11.02
N ALA A 73 -5.02 7.30 10.88
CA ALA A 73 -5.68 8.17 11.85
C ALA A 73 -5.62 7.68 13.31
N PRO A 74 -5.78 6.36 13.61
CA PRO A 74 -5.64 5.86 15.00
C PRO A 74 -4.25 6.08 15.62
N GLU A 75 -3.18 6.10 14.79
CA GLU A 75 -1.81 6.31 15.25
C GLU A 75 -1.48 7.79 15.46
N ILE A 76 -2.21 8.69 14.76
CA ILE A 76 -1.99 10.14 14.86
C ILE A 76 -2.54 10.66 16.20
N SER A 77 -3.72 10.19 16.60
CA SER A 77 -4.41 10.69 17.81
C SER A 77 -5.40 9.67 18.37
N PRO A 78 -5.48 9.53 19.70
CA PRO A 78 -6.50 8.71 20.34
C PRO A 78 -7.93 9.23 20.12
N LEU A 79 -8.11 10.48 19.69
CA LEU A 79 -9.43 11.07 19.45
C LEU A 79 -10.23 10.32 18.40
N PHE A 80 -9.56 9.85 17.32
CA PHE A 80 -10.23 9.04 16.29
C PHE A 80 -10.80 7.75 16.89
N SER A 81 -9.96 6.99 17.59
CA SER A 81 -10.37 5.72 18.20
C SER A 81 -11.45 5.90 19.26
N GLN A 82 -11.39 6.97 20.06
CA GLN A 82 -12.42 7.30 21.04
C GLN A 82 -13.75 7.65 20.38
N ALA A 83 -13.74 8.44 19.31
CA ALA A 83 -14.95 8.80 18.57
C ALA A 83 -15.62 7.55 17.97
N VAL A 84 -14.84 6.67 17.34
CA VAL A 84 -15.34 5.39 16.79
C VAL A 84 -15.88 4.50 17.90
N ALA A 85 -15.16 4.33 19.01
CA ALA A 85 -15.57 3.51 20.14
C ALA A 85 -16.89 3.99 20.74
N ASN A 86 -17.11 5.29 20.85
CA ASN A 86 -18.37 5.86 21.35
C ASN A 86 -19.55 5.50 20.41
N GLN A 87 -19.37 5.59 19.09
CA GLN A 87 -20.41 5.22 18.12
C GLN A 87 -20.69 3.72 18.17
N VAL A 88 -19.64 2.89 18.16
CA VAL A 88 -19.78 1.43 18.25
C VAL A 88 -20.51 1.03 19.54
N SER A 89 -20.16 1.62 20.68
CA SER A 89 -20.83 1.37 21.97
C SER A 89 -22.32 1.69 21.92
N GLN A 90 -22.71 2.81 21.30
CA GLN A 90 -24.12 3.17 21.13
C GLN A 90 -24.87 2.16 20.26
N VAL A 91 -24.27 1.70 19.16
CA VAL A 91 -24.88 0.68 18.30
C VAL A 91 -25.04 -0.64 19.06
N LEU A 92 -23.99 -1.11 19.71
CA LEU A 92 -24.01 -2.38 20.45
C LEU A 92 -25.02 -2.37 21.62
N SER A 93 -25.25 -1.23 22.26
CA SER A 93 -26.26 -1.11 23.32
C SER A 93 -27.69 -1.33 22.80
N GLN A 94 -27.92 -1.13 21.51
CA GLN A 94 -29.24 -1.30 20.86
C GLN A 94 -29.38 -2.66 20.17
N THR A 95 -28.29 -3.16 19.56
CA THR A 95 -28.32 -4.36 18.74
C THR A 95 -27.77 -5.59 19.46
N GLY A 96 -26.92 -5.41 20.47
CA GLY A 96 -26.08 -6.49 21.00
C GLY A 96 -25.07 -6.99 19.95
N GLY A 97 -24.38 -8.10 20.29
CA GLY A 97 -23.45 -8.77 19.36
C GLY A 97 -22.00 -8.33 19.51
N ASP A 98 -21.22 -8.66 18.52
CA ASP A 98 -19.76 -8.48 18.49
C ASP A 98 -19.34 -7.49 17.40
N VAL A 99 -18.10 -7.01 17.49
CA VAL A 99 -17.46 -6.17 16.48
C VAL A 99 -16.46 -7.00 15.70
N LEU A 100 -16.53 -6.96 14.38
CA LEU A 100 -15.53 -7.54 13.49
C LEU A 100 -14.84 -6.40 12.73
N GLU A 101 -13.51 -6.34 12.84
CA GLU A 101 -12.68 -5.41 12.08
C GLU A 101 -11.81 -6.20 11.09
N LEU A 102 -11.84 -5.78 9.81
CA LEU A 102 -10.99 -6.34 8.77
C LEU A 102 -9.86 -5.37 8.48
N GLY A 103 -8.60 -5.87 8.45
CA GLY A 103 -7.45 -5.06 8.13
C GLY A 103 -7.08 -4.06 9.25
N ALA A 104 -7.09 -4.50 10.48
CA ALA A 104 -6.82 -3.65 11.65
C ALA A 104 -5.42 -3.02 11.69
N GLY A 105 -4.47 -3.46 10.89
CA GLY A 105 -3.12 -2.89 10.80
C GLY A 105 -2.16 -3.34 11.89
#